data_b4111098c2c52f03f11f22da083de689
#
_entry.id   b4111098c2c52f03f11f22da083de689
#
_cell.length_a   1.000
_cell.length_b   1.000
_cell.length_c   1.000
_cell.angle_alpha   90.00
_cell.angle_beta   90.00
_cell.angle_gamma   90.00
#
_symmetry.space_group_name_H-M   'P 1'
#
loop_
_entity.id
_entity.type
_entity.pdbx_description
1 polymer ?
#
loop_
_entity_poly.entity_id
_entity_poly.type
_entity_poly.pdbx_seq_one_letter_code
_entity_poly.pdbx_strand_id
1 'polypeptide(L)'
;MFDTIKSDLARLSNSGAPSLRTLVAGLLSQGFQAILVYRIFHWLQRKGFSGQPLRLICERFIEITTGISIPAVCTIGKGFRIHHFGGIIFHPTVEIGNNCTLYQGVTIGDRGGNGRAACIGNNVLIGAGAKVIGEISIGDNCVIGANAVVTKSMPAGTTALGAPCRFRFADGSMV
;
A
#
# COMPACT_ATOMS: atom_id res chain seq x y z
N MET A 1 8.73 11.80 -9.79
CA MET A 1 9.41 10.64 -9.16
C MET A 1 10.15 11.06 -7.89
N PHE A 2 11.17 11.93 -7.98
CA PHE A 2 12.00 12.29 -6.81
C PHE A 2 11.20 12.88 -5.64
N ASP A 3 10.25 13.76 -5.89
CA ASP A 3 9.42 14.36 -4.83
C ASP A 3 8.51 13.32 -4.14
N THR A 4 8.04 12.33 -4.90
CA THR A 4 7.26 11.22 -4.33
C THR A 4 8.12 10.36 -3.42
N ILE A 5 9.33 9.98 -3.88
CA ILE A 5 10.29 9.20 -3.08
C ILE A 5 10.71 9.97 -1.82
N LYS A 6 10.96 11.28 -1.92
CA LYS A 6 11.25 12.14 -0.76
C LYS A 6 10.09 12.14 0.25
N SER A 7 8.85 12.21 -0.25
CA SER A 7 7.66 12.17 0.59
C SER A 7 7.50 10.82 1.29
N ASP A 8 7.77 9.70 0.58
CA ASP A 8 7.73 8.36 1.18
C ASP A 8 8.84 8.20 2.24
N LEU A 9 10.05 8.70 1.95
CA LEU A 9 11.17 8.67 2.88
C LEU A 9 10.91 9.52 4.13
N ALA A 10 10.29 10.70 3.99
CA ALA A 10 9.95 11.58 5.11
C ALA A 10 9.03 10.91 6.12
N ARG A 11 8.19 9.97 5.68
CA ARG A 11 7.31 9.17 6.55
C ARG A 11 8.04 8.19 7.46
N LEU A 12 9.33 7.92 7.21
CA LEU A 12 10.17 7.09 8.08
C LEU A 12 10.78 7.89 9.23
N SER A 13 10.75 9.22 9.15
CA SER A 13 11.29 10.12 10.16
C SER A 13 10.18 10.73 11.01
N ASN A 14 10.38 10.82 12.31
CA ASN A 14 9.48 11.55 13.21
C ASN A 14 9.56 13.07 13.04
N SER A 15 10.64 13.58 12.42
CA SER A 15 10.86 15.01 12.17
C SER A 15 10.28 15.52 10.85
N GLY A 16 9.74 14.61 10.01
CA GLY A 16 9.17 14.97 8.70
C GLY A 16 10.17 15.45 7.65
N ALA A 17 11.45 15.63 7.99
CA ALA A 17 12.50 16.04 7.06
C ALA A 17 13.44 14.86 6.73
N PRO A 18 13.77 14.62 5.46
CA PRO A 18 14.74 13.60 5.09
C PRO A 18 16.15 14.01 5.52
N SER A 19 16.70 13.29 6.47
CA SER A 19 18.10 13.42 6.90
C SER A 19 18.93 12.26 6.33
N LEU A 20 20.26 12.35 6.43
CA LEU A 20 21.14 11.22 6.07
C LEU A 20 20.80 9.96 6.87
N ARG A 21 20.48 10.12 8.17
CA ARG A 21 19.99 9.02 9.01
C ARG A 21 18.71 8.39 8.47
N THR A 22 17.76 9.21 8.02
CA THR A 22 16.49 8.75 7.43
C THR A 22 16.74 8.01 6.12
N LEU A 23 17.69 8.49 5.30
CA LEU A 23 18.06 7.81 4.06
C LEU A 23 18.66 6.43 4.35
N VAL A 24 19.61 6.33 5.27
CA VAL A 24 20.21 5.05 5.66
C VAL A 24 19.15 4.11 6.25
N ALA A 25 18.31 4.59 7.16
CA ALA A 25 17.20 3.80 7.72
C ALA A 25 16.22 3.32 6.63
N GLY A 26 15.93 4.17 5.64
CA GLY A 26 15.11 3.81 4.49
C GLY A 26 15.73 2.69 3.66
N LEU A 27 17.00 2.81 3.31
CA LEU A 27 17.73 1.79 2.53
C LEU A 27 17.84 0.46 3.26
N LEU A 28 17.84 0.45 4.59
CA LEU A 28 17.80 -0.75 5.41
C LEU A 28 16.37 -1.27 5.65
N SER A 29 15.34 -0.47 5.40
CA SER A 29 13.93 -0.85 5.54
C SER A 29 13.44 -1.62 4.32
N GLN A 30 13.08 -2.89 4.51
CA GLN A 30 12.56 -3.75 3.44
C GLN A 30 11.26 -3.17 2.82
N GLY A 31 10.40 -2.56 3.64
CA GLY A 31 9.20 -1.88 3.15
C GLY A 31 9.54 -0.72 2.22
N PHE A 32 10.54 0.10 2.55
CA PHE A 32 10.98 1.19 1.70
C PHE A 32 11.72 0.72 0.44
N GLN A 33 12.50 -0.37 0.52
CA GLN A 33 13.15 -0.99 -0.64
C GLN A 33 12.10 -1.41 -1.68
N ALA A 34 11.01 -2.06 -1.24
CA ALA A 34 9.91 -2.45 -2.12
C ALA A 34 9.22 -1.23 -2.75
N ILE A 35 8.95 -0.18 -1.95
CA ILE A 35 8.39 1.08 -2.46
C ILE A 35 9.33 1.73 -3.49
N LEU A 36 10.63 1.76 -3.24
CA LEU A 36 11.61 2.37 -4.14
C LEU A 36 11.64 1.66 -5.51
N VAL A 37 11.70 0.33 -5.53
CA VAL A 37 11.66 -0.46 -6.77
C VAL A 37 10.34 -0.23 -7.51
N TYR A 38 9.20 -0.26 -6.81
CA TYR A 38 7.91 0.09 -7.38
C TYR A 38 7.92 1.49 -8.01
N ARG A 39 8.40 2.53 -7.31
CA ARG A 39 8.43 3.93 -7.83
C ARG A 39 9.26 4.07 -9.10
N ILE A 40 10.41 3.40 -9.16
CA ILE A 40 11.30 3.44 -10.34
C ILE A 40 10.58 2.84 -11.55
N PHE A 41 10.05 1.61 -11.43
CA PHE A 41 9.43 0.93 -12.56
C PHE A 41 8.06 1.51 -12.94
N HIS A 42 7.28 2.01 -11.98
CA HIS A 42 6.06 2.78 -12.26
C HIS A 42 6.37 4.05 -13.08
N TRP A 43 7.41 4.79 -12.71
CA TRP A 43 7.82 5.99 -13.46
C TRP A 43 8.31 5.66 -14.86
N LEU A 44 9.13 4.62 -15.04
CA LEU A 44 9.61 4.16 -16.35
C LEU A 44 8.43 3.77 -17.23
N GLN A 45 7.48 3.02 -16.70
CA GLN A 45 6.29 2.58 -17.43
C GLN A 45 5.43 3.77 -17.89
N ARG A 46 5.25 4.78 -17.04
CA ARG A 46 4.54 6.02 -17.42
C ARG A 46 5.28 6.83 -18.50
N LYS A 47 6.55 6.61 -18.69
CA LYS A 47 7.36 7.18 -19.79
C LYS A 47 7.35 6.33 -21.06
N GLY A 48 6.54 5.26 -21.10
CA GLY A 48 6.45 4.34 -22.22
C GLY A 48 7.56 3.30 -22.28
N PHE A 49 8.42 3.23 -21.26
CA PHE A 49 9.48 2.23 -21.18
C PHE A 49 9.03 1.06 -20.28
N SER A 50 8.82 -0.11 -20.87
CA SER A 50 8.33 -1.28 -20.13
C SER A 50 9.35 -1.81 -19.10
N GLY A 51 10.64 -1.60 -19.35
CA GLY A 51 11.72 -2.08 -18.48
C GLY A 51 11.93 -3.59 -18.48
N GLN A 52 11.21 -4.33 -19.31
CA GLN A 52 11.38 -5.79 -19.43
C GLN A 52 12.70 -6.16 -20.11
N PRO A 53 13.43 -7.19 -19.69
CA PRO A 53 13.17 -8.13 -18.59
C PRO A 53 13.66 -7.63 -17.20
N LEU A 54 14.43 -6.52 -17.14
CA LEU A 54 15.03 -6.03 -15.89
C LEU A 54 13.98 -5.80 -14.80
N ARG A 55 12.82 -5.24 -15.17
CA ARG A 55 11.70 -5.05 -14.24
C ARG A 55 11.30 -6.38 -13.56
N LEU A 56 11.10 -7.42 -14.35
CA LEU A 56 10.70 -8.73 -13.83
C LEU A 56 11.73 -9.27 -12.84
N ILE A 57 13.01 -9.14 -13.14
CA ILE A 57 14.10 -9.60 -12.27
C ILE A 57 14.09 -8.81 -10.94
N CYS A 58 13.99 -7.48 -11.00
CA CYS A 58 13.98 -6.63 -9.81
C CYS A 58 12.71 -6.85 -8.96
N GLU A 59 11.53 -6.94 -9.57
CA GLU A 59 10.27 -7.23 -8.88
C GLU A 59 10.35 -8.60 -8.18
N ARG A 60 10.85 -9.64 -8.85
CA ARG A 60 11.04 -10.98 -8.24
C ARG A 60 12.07 -10.96 -7.11
N PHE A 61 13.18 -10.28 -7.30
CA PHE A 61 14.20 -10.18 -6.25
C PHE A 61 13.62 -9.53 -4.98
N ILE A 62 12.91 -8.42 -5.12
CA ILE A 62 12.25 -7.74 -3.99
C ILE A 62 11.18 -8.64 -3.36
N GLU A 63 10.35 -9.30 -4.16
CA GLU A 63 9.33 -10.20 -3.64
C GLU A 63 9.93 -11.35 -2.83
N ILE A 64 11.00 -11.98 -3.31
CA ILE A 64 11.69 -13.07 -2.61
C ILE A 64 12.36 -12.58 -1.32
N THR A 65 13.02 -11.41 -1.35
CA THR A 65 13.80 -10.91 -0.21
C THR A 65 12.96 -10.22 0.86
N THR A 66 11.82 -9.65 0.47
CA THR A 66 10.97 -8.88 1.39
C THR A 66 9.59 -9.49 1.63
N GLY A 67 9.14 -10.42 0.78
CA GLY A 67 7.76 -10.92 0.79
C GLY A 67 6.73 -9.84 0.42
N ILE A 68 7.12 -8.82 -0.35
CA ILE A 68 6.26 -7.72 -0.77
C ILE A 68 6.13 -7.72 -2.29
N SER A 69 4.92 -7.90 -2.79
CA SER A 69 4.58 -7.90 -4.22
C SER A 69 3.69 -6.70 -4.54
N ILE A 70 4.29 -5.68 -5.17
CA ILE A 70 3.60 -4.46 -5.65
C ILE A 70 3.88 -4.31 -7.15
N PRO A 71 2.93 -4.66 -8.01
CA PRO A 71 3.08 -4.50 -9.45
C PRO A 71 3.30 -3.02 -9.84
N ALA A 72 4.22 -2.75 -10.78
CA ALA A 72 4.52 -1.39 -11.23
C ALA A 72 3.33 -0.67 -11.89
N VAL A 73 2.29 -1.41 -12.30
CA VAL A 73 1.04 -0.85 -12.88
C VAL A 73 0.10 -0.26 -11.83
N CYS A 74 0.23 -0.61 -10.55
CA CYS A 74 -0.57 -0.01 -9.47
C CYS A 74 -0.41 1.50 -9.46
N THR A 75 -1.44 2.20 -8.99
CA THR A 75 -1.38 3.65 -8.77
C THR A 75 -1.33 3.93 -7.27
N ILE A 76 -0.20 4.44 -6.78
CA ILE A 76 -0.02 4.74 -5.35
C ILE A 76 0.43 6.20 -5.18
N GLY A 77 -0.32 6.96 -4.40
CA GLY A 77 -0.04 8.35 -4.06
C GLY A 77 1.26 8.53 -3.26
N LYS A 78 1.65 9.78 -3.00
CA LYS A 78 2.85 10.13 -2.24
C LYS A 78 2.68 9.87 -0.74
N GLY A 79 3.79 9.73 -0.02
CA GLY A 79 3.75 9.51 1.43
C GLY A 79 3.28 8.11 1.80
N PHE A 80 3.48 7.14 0.94
CA PHE A 80 3.14 5.75 1.21
C PHE A 80 4.17 5.12 2.15
N ARG A 81 3.70 4.37 3.15
CA ARG A 81 4.55 3.72 4.15
C ARG A 81 4.17 2.27 4.38
N ILE A 82 5.17 1.39 4.39
CA ILE A 82 5.07 0.00 4.84
C ILE A 82 5.90 -0.13 6.12
N HIS A 83 5.26 -0.54 7.23
CA HIS A 83 5.93 -0.63 8.53
C HIS A 83 6.82 -1.86 8.68
N HIS A 84 6.33 -3.03 8.27
CA HIS A 84 7.03 -4.30 8.39
C HIS A 84 6.96 -5.03 7.06
N PHE A 85 7.86 -5.98 6.84
CA PHE A 85 7.92 -6.79 5.63
C PHE A 85 7.11 -8.09 5.77
N GLY A 86 6.88 -8.75 4.64
CA GLY A 86 6.30 -10.10 4.57
C GLY A 86 4.81 -10.13 4.29
N GLY A 87 4.45 -10.96 3.32
CA GLY A 87 3.07 -11.31 2.99
C GLY A 87 2.21 -10.19 2.44
N ILE A 88 2.81 -9.12 1.89
CA ILE A 88 2.05 -8.02 1.26
C ILE A 88 1.88 -8.32 -0.23
N ILE A 89 0.63 -8.40 -0.68
CA ILE A 89 0.30 -8.74 -2.07
C ILE A 89 -0.74 -7.78 -2.60
N PHE A 90 -0.43 -7.11 -3.73
CA PHE A 90 -1.33 -6.22 -4.44
C PHE A 90 -1.73 -6.79 -5.79
N HIS A 91 -3.02 -6.67 -6.10
CA HIS A 91 -3.51 -6.89 -7.45
C HIS A 91 -3.08 -5.72 -8.37
N PRO A 92 -2.81 -5.96 -9.67
CA PRO A 92 -2.34 -4.92 -10.60
C PRO A 92 -3.23 -3.68 -10.72
N THR A 93 -4.53 -3.79 -10.47
CA THR A 93 -5.49 -2.68 -10.57
C THR A 93 -5.69 -1.90 -9.27
N VAL A 94 -4.85 -2.11 -8.26
CA VAL A 94 -4.93 -1.40 -6.98
C VAL A 94 -4.64 0.09 -7.17
N GLU A 95 -5.51 0.91 -6.61
CA GLU A 95 -5.34 2.36 -6.51
C GLU A 95 -5.31 2.78 -5.03
N ILE A 96 -4.28 3.54 -4.63
CA ILE A 96 -4.10 4.03 -3.26
C ILE A 96 -3.80 5.53 -3.31
N GLY A 97 -4.49 6.30 -2.49
CA GLY A 97 -4.29 7.73 -2.33
C GLY A 97 -3.00 8.08 -1.58
N ASN A 98 -2.92 9.32 -1.12
CA ASN A 98 -1.74 9.85 -0.44
C ASN A 98 -1.70 9.46 1.05
N ASN A 99 -0.49 9.42 1.61
CA ASN A 99 -0.23 9.26 3.05
C ASN A 99 -0.80 7.98 3.68
N CYS A 100 -0.99 6.94 2.88
CA CYS A 100 -1.48 5.66 3.37
C CYS A 100 -0.37 4.86 4.07
N THR A 101 -0.76 4.07 5.05
CA THR A 101 0.14 3.24 5.85
C THR A 101 -0.33 1.80 5.85
N LEU A 102 0.58 0.88 5.58
CA LEU A 102 0.32 -0.56 5.61
C LEU A 102 1.23 -1.27 6.62
N TYR A 103 0.69 -2.35 7.17
CA TYR A 103 1.44 -3.32 7.96
C TYR A 103 1.61 -4.64 7.18
N GLN A 104 2.40 -5.56 7.71
CA GLN A 104 2.67 -6.87 7.11
C GLN A 104 1.40 -7.72 6.90
N GLY A 105 1.46 -8.66 5.96
CA GLY A 105 0.40 -9.63 5.73
C GLY A 105 -0.85 -9.09 5.03
N VAL A 106 -0.81 -7.84 4.54
CA VAL A 106 -1.95 -7.20 3.86
C VAL A 106 -2.10 -7.74 2.44
N THR A 107 -3.33 -8.13 2.08
CA THR A 107 -3.69 -8.47 0.70
C THR A 107 -4.72 -7.47 0.19
N ILE A 108 -4.47 -6.88 -0.98
CA ILE A 108 -5.45 -6.06 -1.70
C ILE A 108 -5.64 -6.72 -3.06
N GLY A 109 -6.78 -7.40 -3.23
CA GLY A 109 -7.04 -8.26 -4.38
C GLY A 109 -8.45 -8.12 -4.95
N ASP A 110 -8.69 -8.79 -6.06
CA ASP A 110 -10.01 -8.97 -6.63
C ASP A 110 -10.76 -10.14 -5.95
N ARG A 111 -11.99 -10.42 -6.40
CA ARG A 111 -12.79 -11.57 -5.90
C ARG A 111 -12.54 -12.87 -6.65
N GLY A 112 -11.51 -12.92 -7.48
CA GLY A 112 -11.20 -14.02 -8.38
C GLY A 112 -11.67 -13.74 -9.81
N GLY A 113 -10.79 -14.05 -10.78
CA GLY A 113 -11.04 -13.84 -12.20
C GLY A 113 -10.47 -12.52 -12.73
N ASN A 114 -11.21 -11.85 -13.61
CA ASN A 114 -10.76 -10.63 -14.30
C ASN A 114 -11.31 -9.35 -13.62
N GLY A 115 -11.59 -9.40 -12.33
CA GLY A 115 -12.12 -8.27 -11.57
C GLY A 115 -11.10 -7.17 -11.32
N ARG A 116 -11.59 -6.03 -10.83
CA ARG A 116 -10.76 -4.94 -10.31
C ARG A 116 -10.60 -5.11 -8.79
N ALA A 117 -9.49 -4.62 -8.28
CA ALA A 117 -9.26 -4.50 -6.84
C ALA A 117 -9.76 -3.15 -6.32
N ALA A 118 -9.59 -2.93 -5.02
CA ALA A 118 -10.06 -1.76 -4.33
C ALA A 118 -9.38 -0.46 -4.78
N CYS A 119 -10.17 0.64 -4.76
CA CYS A 119 -9.70 2.02 -4.77
C CYS A 119 -9.69 2.55 -3.33
N ILE A 120 -8.53 2.95 -2.84
CA ILE A 120 -8.30 3.37 -1.45
C ILE A 120 -7.98 4.86 -1.44
N GLY A 121 -8.69 5.61 -0.62
CA GLY A 121 -8.54 7.05 -0.46
C GLY A 121 -7.23 7.47 0.24
N ASN A 122 -7.22 8.70 0.74
CA ASN A 122 -6.06 9.31 1.40
C ASN A 122 -6.04 9.01 2.90
N ASN A 123 -4.84 9.03 3.51
CA ASN A 123 -4.63 8.88 4.96
C ASN A 123 -5.23 7.58 5.53
N VAL A 124 -5.30 6.51 4.74
CA VAL A 124 -5.86 5.23 5.19
C VAL A 124 -4.77 4.42 5.88
N LEU A 125 -5.13 3.83 7.03
CA LEU A 125 -4.30 2.89 7.76
C LEU A 125 -4.83 1.47 7.56
N ILE A 126 -3.98 0.54 7.13
CA ILE A 126 -4.33 -0.87 6.92
C ILE A 126 -3.49 -1.73 7.86
N GLY A 127 -4.16 -2.28 8.87
CA GLY A 127 -3.55 -3.09 9.92
C GLY A 127 -3.00 -4.42 9.42
N ALA A 128 -2.13 -5.03 10.25
CA ALA A 128 -1.45 -6.28 9.94
C ALA A 128 -2.46 -7.40 9.60
N GLY A 129 -2.15 -8.16 8.54
CA GLY A 129 -2.97 -9.30 8.12
C GLY A 129 -4.31 -8.96 7.47
N ALA A 130 -4.67 -7.69 7.34
CA ALA A 130 -5.95 -7.28 6.76
C ALA A 130 -6.08 -7.70 5.28
N LYS A 131 -7.31 -8.03 4.87
CA LYS A 131 -7.66 -8.42 3.50
C LYS A 131 -8.70 -7.46 2.95
N VAL A 132 -8.38 -6.81 1.84
CA VAL A 132 -9.28 -5.89 1.13
C VAL A 132 -9.57 -6.52 -0.23
N ILE A 133 -10.79 -7.04 -0.40
CA ILE A 133 -11.09 -7.95 -1.52
C ILE A 133 -12.26 -7.44 -2.34
N GLY A 134 -12.01 -7.24 -3.63
CA GLY A 134 -13.00 -6.88 -4.65
C GLY A 134 -12.90 -5.44 -5.11
N GLU A 135 -13.72 -5.09 -6.10
CA GLU A 135 -13.87 -3.74 -6.64
C GLU A 135 -14.70 -2.89 -5.68
N ILE A 136 -14.05 -2.40 -4.63
CA ILE A 136 -14.68 -1.62 -3.56
C ILE A 136 -13.94 -0.29 -3.37
N SER A 137 -14.63 0.70 -2.81
CA SER A 137 -14.05 2.00 -2.48
C SER A 137 -13.87 2.14 -0.97
N ILE A 138 -12.67 2.49 -0.55
CA ILE A 138 -12.35 2.84 0.84
C ILE A 138 -12.16 4.35 0.90
N GLY A 139 -13.01 5.03 1.66
CA GLY A 139 -12.97 6.49 1.78
C GLY A 139 -11.71 6.99 2.50
N ASP A 140 -11.52 8.31 2.48
CA ASP A 140 -10.39 8.97 3.15
C ASP A 140 -10.46 8.78 4.67
N ASN A 141 -9.28 8.79 5.33
CA ASN A 141 -9.14 8.71 6.79
C ASN A 141 -9.76 7.44 7.41
N CYS A 142 -9.90 6.37 6.64
CA CYS A 142 -10.35 5.09 7.14
C CYS A 142 -9.25 4.33 7.88
N VAL A 143 -9.67 3.50 8.84
CA VAL A 143 -8.80 2.55 9.53
C VAL A 143 -9.31 1.14 9.28
N ILE A 144 -8.47 0.27 8.75
CA ILE A 144 -8.75 -1.16 8.64
C ILE A 144 -7.95 -1.87 9.73
N GLY A 145 -8.65 -2.45 10.68
CA GLY A 145 -8.05 -3.13 11.82
C GLY A 145 -7.24 -4.37 11.41
N ALA A 146 -6.35 -4.82 12.29
CA ALA A 146 -5.57 -6.03 12.05
C ALA A 146 -6.49 -7.24 11.82
N ASN A 147 -6.13 -8.08 10.84
CA ASN A 147 -6.87 -9.27 10.40
C ASN A 147 -8.34 -9.00 9.97
N ALA A 148 -8.72 -7.74 9.74
CA ALA A 148 -10.05 -7.44 9.21
C ALA A 148 -10.16 -7.89 7.74
N VAL A 149 -11.34 -8.42 7.38
CA VAL A 149 -11.66 -8.85 6.02
C VAL A 149 -12.73 -7.92 5.44
N VAL A 150 -12.31 -6.98 4.60
CA VAL A 150 -13.15 -5.95 3.98
C VAL A 150 -13.56 -6.39 2.59
N THR A 151 -14.85 -6.58 2.40
CA THR A 151 -15.44 -7.00 1.11
C THR A 151 -16.55 -6.06 0.63
N LYS A 152 -16.76 -4.95 1.33
CA LYS A 152 -17.74 -3.91 1.00
C LYS A 152 -17.08 -2.53 1.10
N SER A 153 -17.59 -1.57 0.32
CA SER A 153 -17.09 -0.20 0.37
C SER A 153 -17.25 0.44 1.75
N MET A 154 -16.30 1.27 2.14
CA MET A 154 -16.25 1.96 3.43
C MET A 154 -16.41 3.48 3.23
N PRO A 155 -17.36 4.13 3.89
CA PRO A 155 -17.42 5.59 3.96
C PRO A 155 -16.16 6.18 4.60
N ALA A 156 -15.83 7.43 4.26
CA ALA A 156 -14.69 8.13 4.86
C ALA A 156 -14.81 8.21 6.39
N GLY A 157 -13.67 8.16 7.08
CA GLY A 157 -13.57 8.27 8.53
C GLY A 157 -14.07 7.05 9.31
N THR A 158 -14.36 5.93 8.63
CA THR A 158 -14.84 4.71 9.29
C THR A 158 -13.71 3.75 9.66
N THR A 159 -13.98 2.88 10.62
CA THR A 159 -13.08 1.81 11.04
C THR A 159 -13.69 0.45 10.76
N ALA A 160 -13.00 -0.41 10.02
CA ALA A 160 -13.38 -1.80 9.80
C ALA A 160 -12.71 -2.71 10.83
N LEU A 161 -13.47 -3.58 11.49
CA LEU A 161 -12.99 -4.51 12.51
C LEU A 161 -13.53 -5.92 12.28
N GLY A 162 -12.69 -6.93 12.45
CA GLY A 162 -13.08 -8.33 12.43
C GLY A 162 -13.16 -9.00 11.06
N ALA A 163 -13.54 -10.28 11.03
CA ALA A 163 -13.68 -11.11 9.84
C ALA A 163 -14.93 -12.01 9.94
N PRO A 164 -16.02 -11.74 9.17
CA PRO A 164 -16.19 -10.58 8.28
C PRO A 164 -16.19 -9.27 9.05
N CYS A 165 -15.76 -8.19 8.41
CA CYS A 165 -15.63 -6.92 9.10
C CYS A 165 -16.99 -6.28 9.41
N ARG A 166 -17.04 -5.58 10.55
CA ARG A 166 -18.08 -4.62 10.91
C ARG A 166 -17.50 -3.21 10.81
N PHE A 167 -18.31 -2.26 10.42
CA PHE A 167 -17.89 -0.86 10.30
C PHE A 167 -18.31 -0.09 11.57
N ARG A 168 -17.35 0.62 12.15
CA ARG A 168 -17.58 1.60 13.21
C ARG A 168 -17.44 2.99 12.63
N PHE A 169 -18.48 3.77 12.77
CA PHE A 169 -18.51 5.19 12.37
C PHE A 169 -17.89 6.09 13.43
N ALA A 170 -17.62 7.34 13.07
CA ALA A 170 -17.01 8.32 13.97
C ALA A 170 -17.89 8.64 15.20
N ASP A 171 -19.23 8.50 15.08
CA ASP A 171 -20.20 8.63 16.17
C ASP A 171 -20.27 7.42 17.13
N GLY A 172 -19.48 6.38 16.86
CA GLY A 172 -19.43 5.15 17.65
C GLY A 172 -20.46 4.08 17.24
N SER A 173 -21.36 4.37 16.31
CA SER A 173 -22.32 3.37 15.80
C SER A 173 -21.59 2.26 15.01
N MET A 174 -22.19 1.06 14.97
CA MET A 174 -21.65 -0.11 14.28
C MET A 174 -22.69 -0.71 13.33
N VAL A 175 -22.21 -1.15 12.14
CA VAL A 175 -22.98 -1.87 11.12
C VAL A 175 -22.23 -3.08 10.64
#